data_4a19afdfda02611c85c082700e416504
#
_entry.id   4a19afdfda02611c85c082700e416504
#
_cell.length_a   1.000
_cell.length_b   1.000
_cell.length_c   1.000
_cell.angle_alpha   90.00
_cell.angle_beta   90.00
_cell.angle_gamma   90.00
#
_symmetry.space_group_name_H-M   'P 1'
#
loop_
_entity.id
_entity.type
_entity.pdbx_description
1 polymer ?
#
loop_
_entity_poly.entity_id
_entity_poly.type
_entity_poly.pdbx_seq_one_letter_code
_entity_poly.pdbx_strand_id
1 'polypeptide(L)'
;KHMQIKPPKIIGLTKVRNEASIMKDTLDRWGEICTGGIYVYDDVSDDMTVNICRTHPKVKDIVMGGVWDADREKAEWMNRQMVLARAQQDADADTWFVYFDADEHPYNFEDWGLFENPDVKAIAARLYDIYITPEDEKKHYLEREWIGPEFRTIVFFFRNLPGIRYHLPDQRIVTLPANVGNIPIAFDVKHYGKGFSIAHWEATCDYYIKFWPKYSDKWRQRKGKAVHTDMRSDFGNKLIKWSDRKAGFSLEAQPYGQN
;
A
#
# COMPACT_ATOMS: atom_id res chain seq x y z
N LYS A 1 -13.67 24.52 -28.73
CA LYS A 1 -14.35 23.34 -28.15
C LYS A 1 -13.37 22.73 -27.14
N HIS A 2 -13.55 23.01 -25.85
CA HIS A 2 -12.84 22.27 -24.82
C HIS A 2 -13.38 20.84 -24.86
N MET A 3 -12.57 19.90 -25.32
CA MET A 3 -12.85 18.48 -25.11
C MET A 3 -12.93 18.30 -23.59
N GLN A 4 -14.07 17.92 -23.08
CA GLN A 4 -14.17 17.40 -21.71
C GLN A 4 -13.39 16.10 -21.67
N ILE A 5 -12.19 16.15 -21.11
CA ILE A 5 -11.36 14.98 -20.90
C ILE A 5 -12.10 14.10 -19.89
N LYS A 6 -12.56 12.94 -20.33
CA LYS A 6 -13.18 11.96 -19.44
C LYS A 6 -12.09 11.45 -18.49
N PRO A 7 -12.28 11.54 -17.16
CA PRO A 7 -11.28 11.02 -16.25
C PRO A 7 -11.02 9.53 -16.55
N PRO A 8 -9.76 9.09 -16.43
CA PRO A 8 -9.42 7.70 -16.68
C PRO A 8 -10.19 6.78 -15.75
N LYS A 9 -10.54 5.59 -16.22
CA LYS A 9 -11.12 4.55 -15.37
C LYS A 9 -10.01 3.94 -14.53
N ILE A 10 -10.03 4.19 -13.22
CA ILE A 10 -9.07 3.69 -12.25
C ILE A 10 -9.79 2.77 -11.29
N ILE A 11 -9.37 1.51 -11.23
CA ILE A 11 -9.90 0.50 -10.30
C ILE A 11 -8.88 0.28 -9.18
N GLY A 12 -9.31 0.48 -7.93
CA GLY A 12 -8.53 0.17 -6.75
C GLY A 12 -8.57 -1.31 -6.41
N LEU A 13 -7.45 -1.85 -5.98
CA LEU A 13 -7.26 -3.21 -5.53
C LEU A 13 -6.63 -3.18 -4.15
N THR A 14 -7.16 -3.94 -3.21
CA THR A 14 -6.55 -4.08 -1.88
C THR A 14 -6.83 -5.46 -1.30
N LYS A 15 -5.88 -5.97 -0.52
CA LYS A 15 -6.02 -7.18 0.28
C LYS A 15 -6.02 -6.78 1.75
N VAL A 16 -6.97 -7.25 2.52
CA VAL A 16 -7.14 -6.85 3.91
C VAL A 16 -7.32 -8.05 4.83
N ARG A 17 -6.91 -7.90 6.08
CA ARG A 17 -7.21 -8.79 7.19
C ARG A 17 -7.17 -8.01 8.49
N ASN A 18 -8.33 -7.93 9.18
CA ASN A 18 -8.44 -7.28 10.50
C ASN A 18 -7.93 -5.82 10.52
N GLU A 19 -8.38 -5.04 9.53
CA GLU A 19 -7.99 -3.64 9.32
C GLU A 19 -9.12 -2.65 9.70
N ALA A 20 -10.08 -3.05 10.53
CA ALA A 20 -11.25 -2.24 10.86
C ALA A 20 -10.89 -0.83 11.37
N SER A 21 -9.75 -0.70 12.07
CA SER A 21 -9.34 0.56 12.69
C SER A 21 -8.87 1.63 11.69
N ILE A 22 -8.44 1.23 10.49
CA ILE A 22 -7.86 2.14 9.48
C ILE A 22 -8.63 2.10 8.15
N MET A 23 -9.36 1.03 7.89
CA MET A 23 -9.89 0.74 6.56
C MET A 23 -10.80 1.83 6.02
N LYS A 24 -11.63 2.45 6.87
CA LYS A 24 -12.50 3.54 6.40
C LYS A 24 -11.71 4.72 5.86
N ASP A 25 -10.69 5.18 6.57
CA ASP A 25 -9.87 6.31 6.14
C ASP A 25 -9.12 6.00 4.84
N THR A 26 -8.66 4.76 4.70
CA THR A 26 -7.99 4.27 3.48
C THR A 26 -8.93 4.26 2.28
N LEU A 27 -10.14 3.73 2.45
CA LEU A 27 -11.16 3.71 1.40
C LEU A 27 -11.62 5.11 1.01
N ASP A 28 -11.78 6.02 1.97
CA ASP A 28 -12.13 7.42 1.71
C ASP A 28 -11.06 8.07 0.81
N ARG A 29 -9.78 7.93 1.16
CA ARG A 29 -8.68 8.57 0.41
C ARG A 29 -8.47 7.99 -0.98
N TRP A 30 -8.38 6.68 -1.10
CA TRP A 30 -8.23 6.04 -2.41
C TRP A 30 -9.50 6.14 -3.24
N GLY A 31 -10.67 6.23 -2.59
CA GLY A 31 -11.96 6.40 -3.25
C GLY A 31 -12.08 7.71 -4.04
N GLU A 32 -11.34 8.75 -3.67
CA GLU A 32 -11.27 10.00 -4.44
C GLU A 32 -10.56 9.79 -5.79
N ILE A 33 -9.60 8.87 -5.85
CA ILE A 33 -8.80 8.56 -7.03
C ILE A 33 -9.44 7.45 -7.86
N CYS A 34 -10.00 6.43 -7.22
CA CYS A 34 -10.56 5.24 -7.87
C CYS A 34 -11.92 5.52 -8.54
N THR A 35 -11.90 6.10 -9.73
CA THR A 35 -13.10 6.43 -10.52
C THR A 35 -13.92 5.20 -10.92
N GLY A 36 -13.26 4.04 -11.07
CA GLY A 36 -13.87 2.74 -11.38
C GLY A 36 -14.29 1.93 -10.14
N GLY A 37 -14.08 2.49 -8.94
CA GLY A 37 -14.37 1.81 -7.66
C GLY A 37 -13.21 0.96 -7.15
N ILE A 38 -13.44 0.31 -6.00
CA ILE A 38 -12.44 -0.47 -5.28
C ILE A 38 -12.91 -1.92 -5.15
N TYR A 39 -12.02 -2.86 -5.40
CA TYR A 39 -12.20 -4.29 -5.20
C TYR A 39 -11.33 -4.74 -4.04
N VAL A 40 -11.91 -5.46 -3.12
CA VAL A 40 -11.27 -5.90 -1.89
C VAL A 40 -11.13 -7.42 -1.90
N TYR A 41 -9.99 -7.95 -1.50
CA TYR A 41 -9.85 -9.33 -1.07
C TYR A 41 -9.81 -9.36 0.45
N ASP A 42 -10.78 -10.02 1.07
CA ASP A 42 -10.78 -10.24 2.52
C ASP A 42 -10.12 -11.58 2.86
N ASP A 43 -9.00 -11.52 3.58
CA ASP A 43 -8.22 -12.69 3.98
C ASP A 43 -8.71 -13.25 5.34
N VAL A 44 -10.01 -13.57 5.38
CA VAL A 44 -10.69 -14.17 6.56
C VAL A 44 -10.62 -13.25 7.80
N SER A 45 -11.06 -12.01 7.66
CA SER A 45 -11.19 -11.09 8.81
C SER A 45 -12.29 -11.57 9.77
N ASP A 46 -12.05 -11.39 11.06
CA ASP A 46 -12.98 -11.71 12.15
C ASP A 46 -13.42 -10.46 12.95
N ASP A 47 -13.01 -9.27 12.49
CA ASP A 47 -13.45 -7.97 13.00
C ASP A 47 -14.47 -7.29 12.07
N MET A 48 -14.65 -5.98 12.20
CA MET A 48 -15.58 -5.19 11.39
C MET A 48 -15.09 -4.85 9.98
N THR A 49 -13.91 -5.31 9.55
CA THR A 49 -13.29 -4.95 8.24
C THR A 49 -14.25 -5.21 7.08
N VAL A 50 -14.84 -6.40 6.99
CA VAL A 50 -15.75 -6.75 5.88
C VAL A 50 -16.99 -5.86 5.88
N ASN A 51 -17.54 -5.53 7.06
CA ASN A 51 -18.71 -4.67 7.16
C ASN A 51 -18.41 -3.25 6.71
N ILE A 52 -17.25 -2.70 7.11
CA ILE A 52 -16.78 -1.37 6.66
C ILE A 52 -16.63 -1.35 5.13
N CYS A 53 -15.99 -2.37 4.55
CA CYS A 53 -15.85 -2.47 3.11
C CYS A 53 -17.21 -2.57 2.40
N ARG A 54 -18.12 -3.41 2.90
CA ARG A 54 -19.43 -3.65 2.28
C ARG A 54 -20.31 -2.41 2.26
N THR A 55 -20.21 -1.57 3.28
CA THR A 55 -21.02 -0.35 3.40
C THR A 55 -20.38 0.87 2.74
N HIS A 56 -19.14 0.78 2.32
CA HIS A 56 -18.44 1.91 1.70
C HIS A 56 -18.87 2.11 0.23
N PRO A 57 -19.31 3.34 -0.18
CA PRO A 57 -19.90 3.58 -1.50
C PRO A 57 -18.95 3.35 -2.69
N LYS A 58 -17.66 3.37 -2.46
CA LYS A 58 -16.64 3.14 -3.49
C LYS A 58 -16.27 1.67 -3.67
N VAL A 59 -16.61 0.80 -2.73
CA VAL A 59 -16.34 -0.64 -2.85
C VAL A 59 -17.36 -1.26 -3.80
N LYS A 60 -16.87 -1.90 -4.84
CA LYS A 60 -17.69 -2.55 -5.88
C LYS A 60 -17.91 -4.02 -5.58
N ASP A 61 -16.88 -4.69 -5.08
CA ASP A 61 -16.97 -6.11 -4.78
C ASP A 61 -15.95 -6.52 -3.72
N ILE A 62 -16.25 -7.61 -3.02
CA ILE A 62 -15.38 -8.21 -2.01
C ILE A 62 -15.23 -9.69 -2.34
N VAL A 63 -14.00 -10.08 -2.68
CA VAL A 63 -13.62 -11.49 -2.80
C VAL A 63 -13.34 -12.02 -1.41
N MET A 64 -14.18 -12.93 -0.95
CA MET A 64 -14.06 -13.52 0.39
C MET A 64 -13.08 -14.70 0.37
N GLY A 65 -12.02 -14.64 1.17
CA GLY A 65 -11.16 -15.77 1.44
C GLY A 65 -11.92 -16.89 2.16
N GLY A 66 -11.72 -18.15 1.73
CA GLY A 66 -12.42 -19.29 2.32
C GLY A 66 -11.76 -19.80 3.61
N VAL A 67 -10.43 -19.92 3.60
CA VAL A 67 -9.62 -20.41 4.72
C VAL A 67 -8.35 -19.57 4.80
N TRP A 68 -7.98 -19.20 6.02
CA TRP A 68 -6.72 -18.50 6.23
C TRP A 68 -5.54 -19.48 6.08
N ASP A 69 -4.64 -19.19 5.16
CA ASP A 69 -3.48 -20.02 4.87
C ASP A 69 -2.26 -19.52 5.69
N ALA A 70 -1.69 -20.42 6.49
CA ALA A 70 -0.49 -20.12 7.28
C ALA A 70 0.79 -20.00 6.42
N ASP A 71 0.79 -20.54 5.21
CA ASP A 71 1.85 -20.28 4.20
C ASP A 71 1.64 -18.89 3.61
N ARG A 72 2.14 -17.89 4.34
CA ARG A 72 1.95 -16.48 3.99
C ARG A 72 2.67 -16.07 2.71
N GLU A 73 3.82 -16.66 2.43
CA GLU A 73 4.56 -16.37 1.19
C GLU A 73 3.72 -16.69 -0.03
N LYS A 74 3.03 -17.81 -0.01
CA LYS A 74 2.11 -18.23 -1.07
C LYS A 74 0.82 -17.41 -1.06
N ALA A 75 0.17 -17.28 0.10
CA ALA A 75 -1.11 -16.61 0.23
C ALA A 75 -1.04 -15.13 -0.22
N GLU A 76 0.04 -14.42 0.07
CA GLU A 76 0.19 -13.01 -0.26
C GLU A 76 0.04 -12.73 -1.76
N TRP A 77 0.76 -13.45 -2.62
CA TRP A 77 0.62 -13.22 -4.06
C TRP A 77 -0.66 -13.82 -4.64
N MET A 78 -1.12 -14.97 -4.14
CA MET A 78 -2.35 -15.61 -4.61
C MET A 78 -3.58 -14.73 -4.34
N ASN A 79 -3.66 -14.15 -3.15
CA ASN A 79 -4.77 -13.29 -2.77
C ASN A 79 -4.80 -12.00 -3.61
N ARG A 80 -3.62 -11.41 -3.89
CA ARG A 80 -3.51 -10.27 -4.81
C ARG A 80 -3.93 -10.66 -6.23
N GLN A 81 -3.53 -11.84 -6.70
CA GLN A 81 -3.93 -12.33 -8.01
C GLN A 81 -5.44 -12.54 -8.11
N MET A 82 -6.08 -13.03 -7.05
CA MET A 82 -7.54 -13.24 -7.05
C MET A 82 -8.31 -11.92 -7.15
N VAL A 83 -7.95 -10.89 -6.41
CA VAL A 83 -8.62 -9.59 -6.51
C VAL A 83 -8.35 -8.91 -7.86
N LEU A 84 -7.15 -9.04 -8.41
CA LEU A 84 -6.84 -8.56 -9.76
C LEU A 84 -7.71 -9.26 -10.80
N ALA A 85 -7.76 -10.59 -10.79
CA ALA A 85 -8.55 -11.38 -11.73
C ALA A 85 -10.05 -11.04 -11.65
N ARG A 86 -10.57 -10.81 -10.44
CA ARG A 86 -11.96 -10.37 -10.26
C ARG A 86 -12.19 -8.99 -10.88
N ALA A 87 -11.33 -8.03 -10.61
CA ALA A 87 -11.45 -6.68 -11.14
C ALA A 87 -11.26 -6.62 -12.67
N GLN A 88 -10.44 -7.49 -13.24
CA GLN A 88 -10.26 -7.60 -14.69
C GLN A 88 -11.53 -7.99 -15.45
N GLN A 89 -12.47 -8.67 -14.81
CA GLN A 89 -13.76 -9.00 -15.42
C GLN A 89 -14.60 -7.75 -15.73
N ASP A 90 -14.41 -6.68 -14.97
CA ASP A 90 -15.13 -5.41 -15.12
C ASP A 90 -14.26 -4.32 -15.78
N ALA A 91 -13.04 -4.64 -16.15
CA ALA A 91 -12.09 -3.75 -16.78
C ALA A 91 -12.16 -3.81 -18.32
N ASP A 92 -11.77 -2.71 -18.94
CA ASP A 92 -11.51 -2.62 -20.37
C ASP A 92 -10.00 -2.40 -20.64
N ALA A 93 -9.62 -2.30 -21.91
CA ALA A 93 -8.21 -2.14 -22.30
C ALA A 93 -7.58 -0.82 -21.81
N ASP A 94 -8.40 0.21 -21.59
CA ASP A 94 -7.93 1.53 -21.14
C ASP A 94 -7.98 1.68 -19.60
N THR A 95 -8.40 0.65 -18.88
CA THR A 95 -8.50 0.66 -17.44
C THR A 95 -7.09 0.70 -16.81
N TRP A 96 -6.96 1.53 -15.77
CA TRP A 96 -5.84 1.52 -14.86
C TRP A 96 -6.22 0.80 -13.57
N PHE A 97 -5.27 0.08 -13.02
CA PHE A 97 -5.36 -0.47 -11.66
C PHE A 97 -4.43 0.29 -10.74
N VAL A 98 -4.83 0.40 -9.47
CA VAL A 98 -3.95 0.81 -8.38
C VAL A 98 -4.05 -0.23 -7.27
N TYR A 99 -2.90 -0.75 -6.82
CA TYR A 99 -2.86 -1.62 -5.64
C TYR A 99 -2.31 -0.85 -4.44
N PHE A 100 -3.00 -0.96 -3.32
CA PHE A 100 -2.60 -0.35 -2.05
C PHE A 100 -2.90 -1.28 -0.88
N ASP A 101 -2.07 -1.22 0.16
CA ASP A 101 -2.35 -1.88 1.45
C ASP A 101 -3.19 -0.94 2.33
N ALA A 102 -3.87 -1.49 3.36
CA ALA A 102 -4.81 -0.74 4.20
C ALA A 102 -4.18 0.43 4.97
N ASP A 103 -2.88 0.38 5.18
CA ASP A 103 -2.08 1.36 5.91
C ASP A 103 -1.29 2.34 5.01
N GLU A 104 -1.60 2.38 3.71
CA GLU A 104 -0.97 3.23 2.72
C GLU A 104 -1.91 4.33 2.23
N HIS A 105 -1.58 5.58 2.52
CA HIS A 105 -2.39 6.73 2.12
C HIS A 105 -1.67 7.62 1.11
N PRO A 106 -2.31 7.95 -0.05
CA PRO A 106 -1.72 8.79 -1.07
C PRO A 106 -1.74 10.27 -0.70
N TYR A 107 -0.72 10.99 -1.14
CA TYR A 107 -0.59 12.44 -1.01
C TYR A 107 -0.02 13.06 -2.28
N ASN A 108 -0.46 14.28 -2.59
CA ASN A 108 0.07 15.12 -3.67
C ASN A 108 0.03 14.44 -5.05
N PHE A 109 -1.05 13.74 -5.35
CA PHE A 109 -1.28 13.24 -6.69
C PHE A 109 -1.91 14.37 -7.52
N GLU A 110 -1.14 14.98 -8.40
CA GLU A 110 -1.54 16.16 -9.17
C GLU A 110 -1.48 15.96 -10.68
N ASP A 111 -0.61 15.09 -11.18
CA ASP A 111 -0.39 14.90 -12.62
C ASP A 111 -1.31 13.84 -13.23
N TRP A 112 -2.55 14.21 -13.43
CA TRP A 112 -3.56 13.37 -14.10
C TRP A 112 -3.26 13.10 -15.56
N GLY A 113 -2.45 13.95 -16.21
CA GLY A 113 -2.04 13.78 -17.61
C GLY A 113 -1.23 12.51 -17.87
N LEU A 114 -0.61 11.94 -16.84
CA LEU A 114 0.12 10.67 -16.97
C LEU A 114 -0.77 9.51 -17.39
N PHE A 115 -2.05 9.50 -16.99
CA PHE A 115 -2.98 8.44 -17.36
C PHE A 115 -3.37 8.48 -18.84
N GLU A 116 -3.28 9.64 -19.47
CA GLU A 116 -3.62 9.85 -20.88
C GLU A 116 -2.42 9.59 -21.80
N ASN A 117 -1.21 9.67 -21.26
CA ASN A 117 0.01 9.46 -22.03
C ASN A 117 0.15 7.97 -22.44
N PRO A 118 0.09 7.65 -23.74
CA PRO A 118 0.13 6.26 -24.20
C PRO A 118 1.46 5.56 -23.94
N ASP A 119 2.52 6.31 -23.71
CA ASP A 119 3.85 5.77 -23.42
C ASP A 119 4.01 5.40 -21.92
N VAL A 120 3.15 5.94 -21.05
CA VAL A 120 3.15 5.60 -19.61
C VAL A 120 2.30 4.35 -19.39
N LYS A 121 2.92 3.29 -18.86
CA LYS A 121 2.25 2.01 -18.59
C LYS A 121 2.10 1.72 -17.10
N ALA A 122 2.91 2.36 -16.28
CA ALA A 122 2.88 2.26 -14.83
C ALA A 122 3.33 3.58 -14.20
N ILE A 123 2.91 3.84 -12.96
CA ILE A 123 3.27 5.04 -12.19
C ILE A 123 3.71 4.60 -10.80
N ALA A 124 4.85 5.10 -10.36
CA ALA A 124 5.39 4.85 -9.04
C ALA A 124 5.15 6.01 -8.07
N ALA A 125 5.26 5.71 -6.80
CA ALA A 125 5.26 6.68 -5.71
C ALA A 125 6.49 6.50 -4.81
N ARG A 126 6.81 7.55 -4.07
CA ARG A 126 7.73 7.47 -2.93
C ARG A 126 6.92 7.11 -1.70
N LEU A 127 7.24 5.97 -1.11
CA LEU A 127 6.58 5.47 0.10
C LEU A 127 7.47 5.75 1.30
N TYR A 128 6.94 6.56 2.22
CA TYR A 128 7.60 6.95 3.46
C TYR A 128 6.97 6.27 4.66
N ASP A 129 7.77 5.65 5.51
CA ASP A 129 7.30 5.11 6.79
C ASP A 129 7.05 6.25 7.79
N ILE A 130 5.86 6.28 8.37
CA ILE A 130 5.51 7.14 9.50
C ILE A 130 5.96 6.45 10.79
N TYR A 131 6.53 7.22 11.70
CA TYR A 131 7.00 6.73 13.00
C TYR A 131 6.23 7.38 14.15
N ILE A 132 6.09 6.63 15.25
CA ILE A 132 5.59 7.17 16.52
C ILE A 132 6.77 7.73 17.29
N THR A 133 6.65 8.97 17.77
CA THR A 133 7.66 9.63 18.57
C THR A 133 7.07 10.09 19.91
N PRO A 134 7.88 10.42 20.92
CA PRO A 134 7.37 10.97 22.19
C PRO A 134 6.54 12.25 22.01
N GLU A 135 6.78 13.00 20.92
CA GLU A 135 6.06 14.25 20.63
C GLU A 135 4.61 13.99 20.19
N ASP A 136 4.37 12.86 19.50
CA ASP A 136 3.08 12.61 18.83
C ASP A 136 2.43 11.26 19.17
N GLU A 137 2.98 10.49 20.14
CA GLU A 137 2.43 9.18 20.50
C GLU A 137 0.95 9.22 20.93
N LYS A 138 0.52 10.34 21.54
CA LYS A 138 -0.85 10.56 22.01
C LYS A 138 -1.77 11.17 20.95
N LYS A 139 -1.22 11.61 19.80
CA LYS A 139 -2.02 12.16 18.70
C LYS A 139 -2.69 11.06 17.91
N HIS A 140 -3.77 11.40 17.24
CA HIS A 140 -4.36 10.53 16.23
C HIS A 140 -3.33 10.23 15.13
N TYR A 141 -3.30 9.01 14.59
CA TYR A 141 -2.27 8.60 13.64
C TYR A 141 -2.20 9.49 12.37
N LEU A 142 -3.34 10.03 11.92
CA LEU A 142 -3.38 10.95 10.79
C LEU A 142 -2.67 12.30 11.05
N GLU A 143 -2.50 12.67 12.33
CA GLU A 143 -1.82 13.89 12.74
C GLU A 143 -0.30 13.71 12.93
N ARG A 144 0.20 12.47 12.76
CA ARG A 144 1.62 12.18 12.88
C ARG A 144 2.38 12.69 11.68
N GLU A 145 3.53 13.30 11.95
CA GLU A 145 4.33 14.01 10.96
C GLU A 145 5.76 13.51 10.84
N TRP A 146 6.23 12.65 11.77
CA TRP A 146 7.60 12.16 11.75
C TRP A 146 7.75 10.97 10.82
N ILE A 147 8.69 11.10 9.86
CA ILE A 147 9.01 10.09 8.85
C ILE A 147 10.52 9.78 8.85
N GLY A 148 10.88 8.58 8.38
CA GLY A 148 12.24 8.35 7.91
C GLY A 148 12.56 9.22 6.70
N PRO A 149 13.80 9.75 6.58
CA PRO A 149 14.19 10.45 5.34
C PRO A 149 14.33 9.50 4.15
N GLU A 150 14.50 8.22 4.41
CA GLU A 150 14.55 7.17 3.39
C GLU A 150 13.15 6.80 2.90
N PHE A 151 12.99 6.70 1.58
CA PHE A 151 11.76 6.21 0.96
C PHE A 151 12.02 5.02 0.04
N ARG A 152 11.00 4.23 -0.18
CA ARG A 152 10.97 3.18 -1.20
C ARG A 152 10.21 3.67 -2.41
N THR A 153 10.75 3.44 -3.60
CA THR A 153 10.02 3.69 -4.85
C THR A 153 9.24 2.45 -5.20
N ILE A 154 7.92 2.57 -5.24
CA ILE A 154 7.00 1.44 -5.45
C ILE A 154 6.03 1.79 -6.58
N VAL A 155 5.79 0.84 -7.49
CA VAL A 155 4.73 0.94 -8.50
C VAL A 155 3.38 0.77 -7.80
N PHE A 156 2.54 1.78 -7.94
CA PHE A 156 1.16 1.77 -7.44
C PHE A 156 0.15 1.59 -8.57
N PHE A 157 0.27 2.38 -9.64
CA PHE A 157 -0.64 2.32 -10.77
C PHE A 157 -0.03 1.55 -11.94
N PHE A 158 -0.86 0.78 -12.61
CA PHE A 158 -0.47 0.04 -13.82
C PHE A 158 -1.68 -0.14 -14.75
N ARG A 159 -1.44 -0.09 -16.05
CA ARG A 159 -2.49 -0.33 -17.06
C ARG A 159 -2.92 -1.79 -17.08
N ASN A 160 -4.15 -2.03 -17.52
CA ASN A 160 -4.65 -3.38 -17.82
C ASN A 160 -3.99 -3.92 -19.09
N LEU A 161 -2.73 -4.33 -18.97
CA LEU A 161 -1.95 -4.88 -20.07
C LEU A 161 -2.06 -6.41 -20.10
N PRO A 162 -1.96 -7.03 -21.29
CA PRO A 162 -1.84 -8.48 -21.38
C PRO A 162 -0.66 -9.00 -20.56
N GLY A 163 -0.89 -10.06 -19.76
CA GLY A 163 0.16 -10.72 -19.00
C GLY A 163 0.50 -10.10 -17.64
N ILE A 164 -0.15 -9.01 -17.23
CA ILE A 164 0.00 -8.53 -15.84
C ILE A 164 -0.52 -9.57 -14.87
N ARG A 165 0.25 -9.82 -13.81
CA ARG A 165 -0.10 -10.84 -12.80
C ARG A 165 0.72 -10.71 -11.53
N TYR A 166 0.19 -11.25 -10.45
CA TYR A 166 0.94 -11.60 -9.24
C TYR A 166 1.24 -13.09 -9.27
N HIS A 167 2.48 -13.52 -9.13
CA HIS A 167 2.85 -14.94 -9.23
C HIS A 167 4.11 -15.36 -8.47
N LEU A 168 4.77 -14.42 -7.80
CA LEU A 168 5.98 -14.71 -7.04
C LEU A 168 5.75 -14.50 -5.55
N PRO A 169 6.28 -15.37 -4.69
CA PRO A 169 6.30 -15.16 -3.26
C PRO A 169 6.92 -13.81 -2.89
N ASP A 170 6.46 -13.21 -1.80
CA ASP A 170 6.95 -11.92 -1.26
C ASP A 170 6.81 -10.71 -2.21
N GLN A 171 6.14 -10.87 -3.33
CA GLN A 171 6.04 -9.79 -4.30
C GLN A 171 4.77 -8.98 -4.10
N ARG A 172 4.93 -7.77 -3.55
CA ARG A 172 3.86 -6.77 -3.48
C ARG A 172 3.55 -6.15 -4.85
N ILE A 173 4.57 -6.00 -5.69
CA ILE A 173 4.46 -5.35 -6.99
C ILE A 173 3.97 -6.34 -8.03
N VAL A 174 2.99 -5.91 -8.85
CA VAL A 174 2.53 -6.69 -10.00
C VAL A 174 3.69 -6.92 -10.98
N THR A 175 3.74 -8.10 -11.57
CA THR A 175 4.67 -8.35 -12.68
C THR A 175 4.15 -7.66 -13.92
N LEU A 176 4.95 -6.75 -14.44
CA LEU A 176 4.68 -5.99 -15.65
C LEU A 176 5.37 -6.64 -16.86
N PRO A 177 4.83 -6.44 -18.08
CA PRO A 177 5.52 -6.84 -19.30
C PRO A 177 6.90 -6.17 -19.44
N ALA A 178 7.84 -6.82 -20.10
CA ALA A 178 9.22 -6.34 -20.25
C ALA A 178 9.34 -4.99 -20.99
N ASN A 179 8.35 -4.61 -21.78
CA ASN A 179 8.34 -3.39 -22.59
C ASN A 179 7.59 -2.22 -21.94
N VAL A 180 7.47 -2.20 -20.63
CA VAL A 180 6.75 -1.13 -19.91
C VAL A 180 7.39 0.25 -20.09
N GLY A 181 8.69 0.31 -20.37
CA GLY A 181 9.40 1.58 -20.53
C GLY A 181 9.70 2.28 -19.22
N ASN A 182 9.80 3.60 -19.28
CA ASN A 182 10.07 4.43 -18.09
C ASN A 182 8.84 4.51 -17.19
N ILE A 183 9.04 4.38 -15.87
CA ILE A 183 8.00 4.47 -14.86
C ILE A 183 8.19 5.79 -14.09
N PRO A 184 7.34 6.81 -14.32
CA PRO A 184 7.43 8.07 -13.61
C PRO A 184 7.07 7.93 -12.13
N ILE A 185 7.74 8.70 -11.28
CA ILE A 185 7.38 8.87 -9.86
C ILE A 185 6.53 10.13 -9.76
N ALA A 186 5.25 9.99 -9.41
CA ALA A 186 4.28 11.07 -9.54
C ALA A 186 3.70 11.58 -8.22
N PHE A 187 3.83 10.83 -7.12
CA PHE A 187 3.22 11.20 -5.84
C PHE A 187 3.96 10.59 -4.65
N ASP A 188 3.48 10.93 -3.45
CA ASP A 188 4.02 10.42 -2.20
C ASP A 188 2.96 9.60 -1.47
N VAL A 189 3.40 8.60 -0.70
CA VAL A 189 2.52 7.76 0.13
C VAL A 189 3.04 7.75 1.56
N LYS A 190 2.15 8.01 2.52
CA LYS A 190 2.38 7.73 3.93
C LYS A 190 2.04 6.29 4.22
N HIS A 191 3.00 5.55 4.76
CA HIS A 191 2.81 4.18 5.21
C HIS A 191 2.74 4.16 6.74
N TYR A 192 1.58 3.78 7.25
CA TYR A 192 1.28 3.80 8.68
C TYR A 192 1.58 2.49 9.40
N GLY A 193 2.16 1.50 8.74
CA GLY A 193 2.47 0.20 9.33
C GLY A 193 3.26 0.26 10.64
N LYS A 194 4.12 1.29 10.78
CA LYS A 194 4.87 1.56 12.01
C LYS A 194 4.27 2.67 12.86
N GLY A 195 3.51 3.56 12.23
CA GLY A 195 3.01 4.80 12.84
C GLY A 195 1.53 4.78 13.17
N PHE A 196 0.82 3.65 13.04
CA PHE A 196 -0.61 3.60 13.34
C PHE A 196 -0.89 3.64 14.84
N SER A 197 -0.44 2.66 15.59
CA SER A 197 -0.51 2.63 17.05
C SER A 197 0.53 1.68 17.64
N ILE A 198 0.84 1.83 18.93
CA ILE A 198 1.73 0.93 19.65
C ILE A 198 1.18 -0.50 19.63
N ALA A 199 -0.11 -0.67 19.91
CA ALA A 199 -0.76 -1.99 19.91
C ALA A 199 -0.71 -2.67 18.55
N HIS A 200 -0.95 -1.91 17.47
CA HIS A 200 -0.84 -2.41 16.11
C HIS A 200 0.59 -2.86 15.77
N TRP A 201 1.58 -2.06 16.16
CA TRP A 201 2.99 -2.43 15.95
C TRP A 201 3.37 -3.73 16.66
N GLU A 202 2.98 -3.88 17.93
CA GLU A 202 3.25 -5.10 18.70
C GLU A 202 2.58 -6.32 18.05
N ALA A 203 1.32 -6.20 17.64
CA ALA A 203 0.60 -7.26 16.92
C ALA A 203 1.27 -7.61 15.58
N THR A 204 1.75 -6.60 14.85
CA THR A 204 2.49 -6.78 13.60
C THR A 204 3.80 -7.54 13.84
N CYS A 205 4.55 -7.18 14.89
CA CYS A 205 5.76 -7.91 15.27
C CYS A 205 5.47 -9.38 15.57
N ASP A 206 4.44 -9.66 16.37
CA ASP A 206 4.04 -11.03 16.70
C ASP A 206 3.61 -11.83 15.47
N TYR A 207 2.87 -11.21 14.55
CA TYR A 207 2.49 -11.82 13.28
C TYR A 207 3.72 -12.24 12.46
N TYR A 208 4.67 -11.33 12.25
CA TYR A 208 5.87 -11.64 11.45
C TYR A 208 6.79 -12.64 12.14
N ILE A 209 6.94 -12.57 13.46
CA ILE A 209 7.72 -13.56 14.24
C ILE A 209 7.16 -14.96 14.03
N LYS A 210 5.83 -15.09 14.03
CA LYS A 210 5.13 -16.38 13.96
C LYS A 210 5.07 -16.94 12.54
N PHE A 211 4.73 -16.11 11.56
CA PHE A 211 4.36 -16.58 10.21
C PHE A 211 5.42 -16.31 9.13
N TRP A 212 6.51 -15.60 9.48
CA TRP A 212 7.61 -15.30 8.55
C TRP A 212 8.96 -15.68 9.15
N PRO A 213 9.27 -16.98 9.26
CA PRO A 213 10.46 -17.47 9.98
C PRO A 213 11.76 -16.81 9.53
N LYS A 214 11.92 -16.55 8.23
CA LYS A 214 13.13 -15.93 7.66
C LYS A 214 13.36 -14.49 8.15
N TYR A 215 12.34 -13.81 8.68
CA TYR A 215 12.42 -12.45 9.20
C TYR A 215 12.23 -12.37 10.71
N SER A 216 12.02 -13.50 11.39
CA SER A 216 11.59 -13.52 12.80
C SER A 216 12.58 -12.81 13.73
N ASP A 217 13.87 -12.93 13.52
CA ASP A 217 14.89 -12.29 14.38
C ASP A 217 14.88 -10.77 14.24
N LYS A 218 14.71 -10.26 13.05
CA LYS A 218 14.51 -8.83 12.79
C LYS A 218 13.31 -8.29 13.54
N TRP A 219 12.19 -9.00 13.50
CA TRP A 219 10.95 -8.54 14.16
C TRP A 219 11.01 -8.68 15.69
N ARG A 220 11.70 -9.69 16.23
CA ARG A 220 12.00 -9.78 17.68
C ARG A 220 12.80 -8.58 18.17
N GLN A 221 13.76 -8.09 17.38
CA GLN A 221 14.56 -6.91 17.72
C GLN A 221 13.75 -5.61 17.72
N ARG A 222 12.68 -5.56 16.93
CA ARG A 222 11.78 -4.40 16.78
C ARG A 222 10.64 -4.38 17.80
N LYS A 223 10.23 -5.54 18.32
CA LYS A 223 9.18 -5.67 19.32
C LYS A 223 9.54 -4.87 20.59
N GLY A 224 8.56 -4.16 21.14
CA GLY A 224 8.75 -3.27 22.28
C GLY A 224 9.37 -1.89 21.96
N LYS A 225 9.60 -1.60 20.67
CA LYS A 225 10.24 -0.35 20.19
C LYS A 225 9.33 0.44 19.24
N ALA A 226 8.04 0.47 19.52
CA ALA A 226 7.08 1.21 18.68
C ALA A 226 7.33 2.72 18.73
N VAL A 227 7.75 3.27 19.88
CA VAL A 227 8.04 4.70 20.06
C VAL A 227 9.53 4.96 19.85
N HIS A 228 9.85 5.78 18.86
CA HIS A 228 11.23 6.11 18.47
C HIS A 228 11.76 7.28 19.33
N THR A 229 12.19 6.97 20.55
CA THR A 229 12.66 7.97 21.54
C THR A 229 13.99 8.61 21.16
N ASP A 230 14.80 7.94 20.36
CA ASP A 230 16.08 8.45 19.83
C ASP A 230 15.91 9.29 18.55
N MET A 231 14.66 9.46 18.09
CA MET A 231 14.31 10.20 16.87
C MET A 231 15.03 9.69 15.62
N ARG A 232 15.22 8.38 15.52
CA ARG A 232 15.83 7.70 14.38
C ARG A 232 14.88 6.68 13.77
N SER A 233 14.98 6.50 12.46
CA SER A 233 14.26 5.45 11.73
C SER A 233 14.86 4.06 12.03
N ASP A 234 14.18 3.02 11.58
CA ASP A 234 14.68 1.64 11.65
C ASP A 234 16.00 1.41 10.88
N PHE A 235 16.36 2.36 10.02
CA PHE A 235 17.62 2.37 9.25
C PHE A 235 18.70 3.23 9.91
N GLY A 236 18.43 3.77 11.11
CA GLY A 236 19.37 4.57 11.89
C GLY A 236 19.47 6.05 11.47
N ASN A 237 18.68 6.50 10.50
CA ASN A 237 18.69 7.89 10.05
C ASN A 237 17.81 8.77 10.94
N LYS A 238 18.22 10.03 11.13
CA LYS A 238 17.44 11.00 11.89
C LYS A 238 16.08 11.22 11.24
N LEU A 239 15.00 11.14 12.01
CA LEU A 239 13.66 11.42 11.54
C LEU A 239 13.54 12.89 11.09
N ILE A 240 12.72 13.11 10.07
CA ILE A 240 12.38 14.43 9.56
C ILE A 240 10.86 14.64 9.59
N LYS A 241 10.41 15.86 9.51
CA LYS A 241 8.97 16.15 9.36
C LYS A 241 8.50 15.83 7.94
N TRP A 242 7.23 15.45 7.81
CA TRP A 242 6.61 15.24 6.50
C TRP A 242 6.73 16.46 5.55
N SER A 243 6.69 17.66 6.10
CA SER A 243 6.93 18.91 5.33
C SER A 243 8.28 18.95 4.64
N ASP A 244 9.29 18.31 5.23
CA ASP A 244 10.68 18.32 4.78
C ASP A 244 11.04 17.10 3.92
N ARG A 245 10.06 16.27 3.54
CA ARG A 245 10.27 15.00 2.81
C ARG A 245 11.02 15.14 1.48
N LYS A 246 11.05 16.35 0.89
CA LYS A 246 11.85 16.62 -0.31
C LYS A 246 13.35 16.47 -0.09
N ALA A 247 13.81 16.55 1.18
CA ALA A 247 15.19 16.27 1.56
C ALA A 247 15.45 14.75 1.74
N GLY A 248 14.45 13.91 1.55
CA GLY A 248 14.56 12.46 1.63
C GLY A 248 15.35 11.87 0.47
N PHE A 249 15.79 10.63 0.64
CA PHE A 249 16.57 9.89 -0.35
C PHE A 249 15.97 8.50 -0.57
N SER A 250 16.19 7.96 -1.77
CA SER A 250 15.78 6.59 -2.09
C SER A 250 16.64 5.59 -1.33
N LEU A 251 15.99 4.64 -0.66
CA LEU A 251 16.65 3.39 -0.35
C LEU A 251 16.94 2.74 -1.71
N GLU A 252 18.22 2.71 -2.10
CA GLU A 252 18.63 1.92 -3.26
C GLU A 252 18.02 0.53 -3.12
N ALA A 253 17.54 -0.01 -4.24
CA ALA A 253 16.84 -1.27 -4.30
C ALA A 253 17.70 -2.39 -3.68
N GLN A 254 17.61 -2.54 -2.37
CA GLN A 254 17.97 -3.78 -1.73
C GLN A 254 16.86 -4.77 -2.12
N PRO A 255 17.22 -5.94 -2.68
CA PRO A 255 16.22 -6.95 -2.94
C PRO A 255 15.43 -7.17 -1.65
N TYR A 256 14.11 -7.18 -1.75
CA TYR A 256 13.19 -7.42 -0.64
C TYR A 256 13.75 -8.58 0.21
N GLY A 257 14.22 -8.29 1.42
CA GLY A 257 14.68 -9.31 2.35
C GLY A 257 16.08 -9.18 2.94
N GLN A 258 16.84 -8.14 2.67
CA GLN A 258 18.18 -7.97 3.23
C GLN A 258 18.34 -6.71 4.09
N ASN A 259 17.40 -6.47 5.02
CA ASN A 259 17.65 -5.56 6.15
C ASN A 259 16.88 -6.04 7.37
#